data_2ec3c24c1ed40f47b6e8b9543d153af2
#
_entry.id   2ec3c24c1ed40f47b6e8b9543d153af2
#
_cell.length_a   1.000
_cell.length_b   1.000
_cell.length_c   1.000
_cell.angle_alpha   90.00
_cell.angle_beta   90.00
_cell.angle_gamma   90.00
#
_symmetry.space_group_name_H-M   'P 1'
#
loop_
_entity.id
_entity.type
_entity.pdbx_description
1 polymer ?
#
loop_
_entity_poly.entity_id
_entity_poly.type
_entity_poly.pdbx_seq_one_letter_code
_entity_poly.pdbx_strand_id
1 'polypeptide(L)'
;MYLLENIQLAFAGLKAGKMRAFLTMLGIIIGIGSVITIVSMGSSLKASFATTLAEMGMNNIEVGLQPSGNSTTYWMEDSDLITMEMIEDMQDRFADRLEAVSISNTIGSGQLKEGRKYANANIRGVTDGYKVSNSVTVINGRFITARDVQAAKNVAVISDFAAKKLFGNQNPLGLEVKLYQETAIHTFTVVGVYKHNMSGFGGQATSMDDLATDLYIPLTTSYYIEGWIPTGYSWFYVVAKPGADARLLADELASYLNRYYQNNPTWKVYAYTMEAYLDDINALLSGIALFIGAVAAISLVVGGIGVMNIMLVSVTERTREIGTRKALGARNSAIRIQFIVEAIIICLIGGVLGILLGIGLGAVGSSLVIQAMGEGVLKSTFDIPVTAILVAVGFSMAIGVFFGFYPANKAAKLDPIEALRYE
;
A
#
# COMPACT_ATOMS: atom_id res chain seq x y z
N MET A 1 45.25 -11.09 -8.14
CA MET A 1 46.21 -10.22 -7.44
C MET A 1 45.93 -8.76 -7.78
N TYR A 2 45.87 -8.33 -9.02
CA TYR A 2 45.64 -6.93 -9.43
C TYR A 2 44.33 -6.27 -8.96
N LEU A 3 43.23 -7.03 -8.74
CA LEU A 3 41.94 -6.48 -8.35
C LEU A 3 41.93 -6.03 -6.87
N LEU A 4 42.55 -6.77 -5.96
CA LEU A 4 42.66 -6.43 -4.54
C LEU A 4 43.52 -5.20 -4.31
N GLU A 5 44.64 -5.08 -5.05
CA GLU A 5 45.50 -3.91 -5.00
C GLU A 5 44.79 -2.64 -5.53
N ASN A 6 44.02 -2.76 -6.61
CA ASN A 6 43.21 -1.66 -7.13
C ASN A 6 42.13 -1.19 -6.15
N ILE A 7 41.55 -2.10 -5.41
CA ILE A 7 40.56 -1.79 -4.34
C ILE A 7 41.23 -1.02 -3.20
N GLN A 8 42.43 -1.45 -2.75
CA GLN A 8 43.19 -0.77 -1.70
C GLN A 8 43.63 0.64 -2.13
N LEU A 9 44.04 0.80 -3.37
CA LEU A 9 44.41 2.09 -3.94
C LEU A 9 43.21 3.04 -4.06
N ALA A 10 42.02 2.52 -4.41
CA ALA A 10 40.77 3.29 -4.43
C ALA A 10 40.42 3.82 -3.03
N PHE A 11 40.51 2.98 -2.02
CA PHE A 11 40.28 3.40 -0.64
C PHE A 11 41.29 4.41 -0.13
N ALA A 12 42.57 4.29 -0.51
CA ALA A 12 43.61 5.26 -0.16
C ALA A 12 43.33 6.62 -0.81
N GLY A 13 42.92 6.64 -2.08
CA GLY A 13 42.51 7.85 -2.79
C GLY A 13 41.31 8.57 -2.14
N LEU A 14 40.31 7.82 -1.70
CA LEU A 14 39.16 8.34 -0.96
C LEU A 14 39.59 9.02 0.36
N LYS A 15 40.56 8.43 1.07
CA LYS A 15 41.09 9.01 2.31
C LYS A 15 41.85 10.33 2.12
N ALA A 16 42.50 10.52 1.01
CA ALA A 16 43.28 11.74 0.71
C ALA A 16 42.39 12.98 0.44
N GLY A 17 41.18 12.77 -0.18
CA GLY A 17 40.25 13.85 -0.52
C GLY A 17 38.85 13.69 0.08
N LYS A 18 38.73 13.43 1.39
CA LYS A 18 37.49 13.05 2.09
C LYS A 18 36.27 13.93 1.76
N MET A 19 36.40 15.27 1.84
CA MET A 19 35.31 16.20 1.64
C MET A 19 34.83 16.20 0.19
N ARG A 20 35.76 16.14 -0.75
CA ARG A 20 35.46 16.10 -2.19
C ARG A 20 34.77 14.79 -2.57
N ALA A 21 35.29 13.66 -2.08
CA ALA A 21 34.69 12.34 -2.29
C ALA A 21 33.30 12.26 -1.69
N PHE A 22 33.08 12.81 -0.51
CA PHE A 22 31.76 12.84 0.14
C PHE A 22 30.75 13.67 -0.67
N LEU A 23 31.11 14.88 -1.10
CA LEU A 23 30.21 15.76 -1.86
C LEU A 23 29.79 15.14 -3.21
N THR A 24 30.67 14.40 -3.85
CA THR A 24 30.34 13.74 -5.12
C THR A 24 29.50 12.46 -4.90
N MET A 25 29.84 11.66 -3.89
CA MET A 25 29.02 10.52 -3.52
C MET A 25 27.61 10.94 -3.07
N LEU A 26 27.46 12.15 -2.50
CA LEU A 26 26.17 12.68 -2.06
C LEU A 26 25.13 12.70 -3.19
N GLY A 27 25.52 13.11 -4.41
CA GLY A 27 24.63 13.07 -5.58
C GLY A 27 24.17 11.65 -5.93
N ILE A 28 25.07 10.67 -5.83
CA ILE A 28 24.74 9.25 -6.06
C ILE A 28 23.87 8.71 -4.92
N ILE A 29 24.22 9.02 -3.67
CA ILE A 29 23.47 8.61 -2.47
C ILE A 29 22.04 9.12 -2.54
N ILE A 30 21.84 10.41 -2.83
CA ILE A 30 20.50 11.02 -2.94
C ILE A 30 19.73 10.40 -4.12
N GLY A 31 20.38 10.28 -5.30
CA GLY A 31 19.73 9.73 -6.48
C GLY A 31 19.24 8.30 -6.27
N ILE A 32 20.10 7.41 -5.80
CA ILE A 32 19.74 6.01 -5.54
C ILE A 32 18.82 5.91 -4.32
N GLY A 33 19.10 6.65 -3.24
CA GLY A 33 18.31 6.67 -2.04
C GLY A 33 16.85 7.07 -2.30
N SER A 34 16.61 8.11 -3.09
CA SER A 34 15.26 8.55 -3.43
C SER A 34 14.48 7.50 -4.22
N VAL A 35 15.10 6.85 -5.21
CA VAL A 35 14.46 5.76 -5.97
C VAL A 35 14.09 4.60 -5.06
N ILE A 36 15.04 4.13 -4.24
CA ILE A 36 14.79 3.00 -3.32
C ILE A 36 13.72 3.35 -2.28
N THR A 37 13.74 4.58 -1.74
CA THR A 37 12.71 5.05 -0.79
C THR A 37 11.31 4.93 -1.40
N ILE A 38 11.10 5.47 -2.60
CA ILE A 38 9.78 5.47 -3.25
C ILE A 38 9.34 4.08 -3.65
N VAL A 39 10.24 3.27 -4.21
CA VAL A 39 9.89 1.90 -4.60
C VAL A 39 9.59 1.04 -3.37
N SER A 40 10.38 1.17 -2.29
CA SER A 40 10.10 0.48 -1.00
C SER A 40 8.77 0.91 -0.39
N MET A 41 8.47 2.21 -0.40
CA MET A 41 7.22 2.75 0.12
C MET A 41 6.03 2.28 -0.71
N GLY A 42 6.17 2.30 -2.05
CA GLY A 42 5.14 1.83 -2.97
C GLY A 42 4.86 0.33 -2.84
N SER A 43 5.90 -0.51 -2.76
CA SER A 43 5.74 -1.97 -2.57
C SER A 43 5.11 -2.29 -1.22
N SER A 44 5.49 -1.58 -0.15
CA SER A 44 4.92 -1.75 1.19
C SER A 44 3.44 -1.36 1.23
N LEU A 45 3.07 -0.22 0.62
CA LEU A 45 1.67 0.20 0.51
C LEU A 45 0.85 -0.81 -0.29
N LYS A 46 1.36 -1.26 -1.44
CA LYS A 46 0.71 -2.28 -2.25
C LYS A 46 0.48 -3.57 -1.48
N ALA A 47 1.48 -4.07 -0.76
CA ALA A 47 1.37 -5.27 0.06
C ALA A 47 0.35 -5.10 1.19
N SER A 48 0.32 -3.91 1.82
CA SER A 48 -0.65 -3.56 2.86
C SER A 48 -2.08 -3.53 2.31
N PHE A 49 -2.31 -2.88 1.17
CA PHE A 49 -3.62 -2.88 0.50
C PHE A 49 -4.03 -4.28 0.08
N ALA A 50 -3.14 -5.05 -0.59
CA ALA A 50 -3.45 -6.40 -1.02
C ALA A 50 -3.85 -7.31 0.15
N THR A 51 -3.18 -7.19 1.31
CA THR A 51 -3.51 -7.96 2.51
C THR A 51 -4.88 -7.57 3.06
N THR A 52 -5.16 -6.27 3.15
CA THR A 52 -6.44 -5.75 3.65
C THR A 52 -7.61 -6.15 2.72
N LEU A 53 -7.43 -6.02 1.41
CA LEU A 53 -8.45 -6.40 0.43
C LEU A 53 -8.67 -7.91 0.38
N ALA A 54 -7.63 -8.73 0.58
CA ALA A 54 -7.79 -10.18 0.67
C ALA A 54 -8.65 -10.59 1.88
N GLU A 55 -8.61 -9.85 2.97
CA GLU A 55 -9.48 -10.07 4.14
C GLU A 55 -10.92 -9.65 3.89
N MET A 56 -11.15 -8.64 3.04
CA MET A 56 -12.48 -8.19 2.64
C MET A 56 -13.14 -9.08 1.58
N GLY A 57 -12.45 -10.08 1.03
CA GLY A 57 -12.96 -10.98 -0.01
C GLY A 57 -12.61 -10.49 -1.41
N MET A 58 -11.79 -11.28 -2.11
CA MET A 58 -11.28 -10.94 -3.46
C MET A 58 -12.36 -10.88 -4.55
N ASN A 59 -13.50 -11.54 -4.34
CA ASN A 59 -14.61 -11.59 -5.31
C ASN A 59 -15.63 -10.47 -5.11
N ASN A 60 -15.34 -9.50 -4.26
CA ASN A 60 -16.23 -8.37 -4.02
C ASN A 60 -16.16 -7.36 -5.17
N ILE A 61 -17.33 -6.94 -5.58
CA ILE A 61 -17.56 -5.85 -6.53
C ILE A 61 -18.28 -4.75 -5.76
N GLU A 62 -17.69 -3.59 -5.63
CA GLU A 62 -18.34 -2.42 -5.10
C GLU A 62 -19.18 -1.77 -6.21
N VAL A 63 -20.46 -1.61 -5.97
CA VAL A 63 -21.41 -0.94 -6.86
C VAL A 63 -21.85 0.35 -6.18
N GLY A 64 -21.74 1.46 -6.87
CA GLY A 64 -22.10 2.75 -6.28
C GLY A 64 -22.35 3.84 -7.30
N LEU A 65 -22.63 5.04 -6.80
CA LEU A 65 -22.92 6.22 -7.58
C LEU A 65 -21.71 7.14 -7.66
N GLN A 66 -21.42 7.62 -8.85
CA GLN A 66 -20.39 8.64 -9.07
C GLN A 66 -20.95 9.78 -9.94
N PRO A 67 -20.41 11.00 -9.81
CA PRO A 67 -20.82 12.10 -10.67
C PRO A 67 -20.63 11.80 -12.15
N SER A 68 -21.60 12.18 -12.98
CA SER A 68 -21.56 12.03 -14.44
C SER A 68 -20.85 13.23 -15.06
N GLY A 69 -19.82 12.99 -15.88
CA GLY A 69 -19.08 14.03 -16.62
C GLY A 69 -18.37 15.03 -15.70
N ASN A 70 -18.50 16.33 -16.01
CA ASN A 70 -17.90 17.44 -15.25
C ASN A 70 -18.82 17.98 -14.12
N SER A 71 -19.78 17.20 -13.64
CA SER A 71 -20.63 17.64 -12.54
C SER A 71 -19.79 17.85 -11.29
N THR A 72 -19.89 19.04 -10.69
CA THR A 72 -19.28 19.40 -9.41
C THR A 72 -20.26 19.24 -8.24
N THR A 73 -21.45 18.71 -8.50
CA THR A 73 -22.49 18.50 -7.50
C THR A 73 -22.16 17.23 -6.70
N TYR A 74 -21.91 17.39 -5.42
CA TYR A 74 -21.62 16.29 -4.49
C TYR A 74 -22.82 15.92 -3.60
N TRP A 75 -23.94 16.61 -3.77
CA TRP A 75 -25.17 16.35 -3.00
C TRP A 75 -26.05 15.38 -3.78
N MET A 76 -26.38 14.24 -3.20
CA MET A 76 -27.33 13.29 -3.72
C MET A 76 -28.70 13.61 -3.15
N GLU A 77 -29.70 13.62 -4.02
CA GLU A 77 -31.10 13.62 -3.62
C GLU A 77 -31.60 12.19 -3.42
N ASP A 78 -32.67 12.01 -2.67
CA ASP A 78 -33.26 10.69 -2.47
C ASP A 78 -33.65 9.99 -3.78
N SER A 79 -34.00 10.76 -4.79
CA SER A 79 -34.31 10.29 -6.16
C SER A 79 -33.09 9.77 -6.93
N ASP A 80 -31.86 10.11 -6.50
CA ASP A 80 -30.63 9.67 -7.14
C ASP A 80 -30.19 8.30 -6.63
N LEU A 81 -30.68 7.88 -5.45
CA LEU A 81 -30.22 6.66 -4.79
C LEU A 81 -30.65 5.39 -5.55
N ILE A 82 -29.81 4.35 -5.47
CA ILE A 82 -30.13 3.02 -5.98
C ILE A 82 -31.19 2.39 -5.05
N THR A 83 -32.40 2.19 -5.55
CA THR A 83 -33.50 1.65 -4.75
C THR A 83 -33.33 0.15 -4.51
N MET A 84 -34.01 -0.35 -3.49
CA MET A 84 -34.02 -1.80 -3.23
C MET A 84 -34.58 -2.61 -4.40
N GLU A 85 -35.62 -2.08 -5.08
CA GLU A 85 -36.20 -2.69 -6.29
C GLU A 85 -35.15 -2.85 -7.41
N MET A 86 -34.32 -1.82 -7.67
CA MET A 86 -33.24 -1.93 -8.65
C MET A 86 -32.21 -3.01 -8.27
N ILE A 87 -31.95 -3.17 -6.96
CA ILE A 87 -31.01 -4.17 -6.45
C ILE A 87 -31.63 -5.59 -6.60
N GLU A 88 -32.90 -5.76 -6.30
CA GLU A 88 -33.61 -7.04 -6.46
C GLU A 88 -33.68 -7.45 -7.94
N ASP A 89 -34.05 -6.53 -8.85
CA ASP A 89 -34.05 -6.77 -10.29
C ASP A 89 -32.65 -7.19 -10.80
N MET A 90 -31.61 -6.52 -10.31
CA MET A 90 -30.24 -6.88 -10.62
C MET A 90 -29.89 -8.27 -10.10
N GLN A 91 -30.27 -8.61 -8.85
CA GLN A 91 -30.03 -9.93 -8.25
C GLN A 91 -30.71 -11.05 -9.06
N ASP A 92 -31.95 -10.84 -9.47
CA ASP A 92 -32.72 -11.82 -10.26
C ASP A 92 -32.08 -12.00 -11.64
N ARG A 93 -31.64 -10.91 -12.27
CA ARG A 93 -31.04 -10.92 -13.62
C ARG A 93 -29.69 -11.67 -13.65
N PHE A 94 -28.89 -11.55 -12.59
CA PHE A 94 -27.53 -12.08 -12.52
C PHE A 94 -27.40 -13.24 -11.49
N ALA A 95 -28.52 -13.85 -11.06
CA ALA A 95 -28.58 -14.87 -10.04
C ALA A 95 -27.65 -16.09 -10.28
N ASP A 96 -27.36 -16.40 -11.54
CA ASP A 96 -26.44 -17.48 -11.95
C ASP A 96 -24.98 -17.19 -11.59
N ARG A 97 -24.57 -15.89 -11.52
CA ARG A 97 -23.20 -15.44 -11.30
C ARG A 97 -22.97 -14.73 -9.97
N LEU A 98 -24.05 -14.30 -9.29
CA LEU A 98 -23.97 -13.67 -7.98
C LEU A 98 -24.08 -14.71 -6.86
N GLU A 99 -23.20 -14.60 -5.86
CA GLU A 99 -23.27 -15.37 -4.63
C GLU A 99 -24.10 -14.65 -3.56
N ALA A 100 -23.87 -13.34 -3.39
CA ALA A 100 -24.55 -12.52 -2.41
C ALA A 100 -24.54 -11.03 -2.79
N VAL A 101 -25.51 -10.28 -2.23
CA VAL A 101 -25.49 -8.81 -2.17
C VAL A 101 -25.40 -8.39 -0.71
N SER A 102 -24.47 -7.51 -0.43
CA SER A 102 -24.16 -7.05 0.92
C SER A 102 -24.41 -5.56 1.06
N ILE A 103 -25.36 -5.22 1.91
CA ILE A 103 -25.66 -3.85 2.30
C ILE A 103 -25.34 -3.73 3.79
N SER A 104 -24.72 -2.66 4.19
CA SER A 104 -24.44 -2.39 5.60
C SER A 104 -24.65 -0.92 5.96
N ASN A 105 -25.05 -0.71 7.21
CA ASN A 105 -25.21 0.61 7.82
C ASN A 105 -24.48 0.65 9.15
N THR A 106 -23.62 1.65 9.36
CA THR A 106 -22.90 1.81 10.63
C THR A 106 -23.54 2.92 11.43
N ILE A 107 -24.15 2.55 12.56
CA ILE A 107 -24.92 3.45 13.42
C ILE A 107 -24.19 3.94 14.67
N GLY A 108 -22.86 3.92 14.61
CA GLY A 108 -21.98 4.40 15.68
C GLY A 108 -21.47 3.31 16.61
N SER A 109 -21.14 3.68 17.84
CA SER A 109 -20.59 2.79 18.85
C SER A 109 -21.45 2.83 20.12
N GLY A 110 -21.26 1.82 20.99
CA GLY A 110 -21.94 1.71 22.24
C GLY A 110 -21.31 0.67 23.16
N GLN A 111 -21.95 0.42 24.30
CA GLN A 111 -21.53 -0.60 25.25
C GLN A 111 -22.56 -1.72 25.35
N LEU A 112 -22.11 -2.92 25.07
CA LEU A 112 -22.88 -4.14 25.40
C LEU A 112 -22.74 -4.44 26.87
N LYS A 113 -23.85 -4.67 27.57
CA LYS A 113 -23.83 -4.98 29.00
C LYS A 113 -24.66 -6.20 29.35
N GLU A 114 -24.09 -7.00 30.25
CA GLU A 114 -24.76 -8.09 30.94
C GLU A 114 -24.41 -8.00 32.42
N GLY A 115 -25.39 -7.63 33.25
CA GLY A 115 -25.20 -7.34 34.67
C GLY A 115 -24.19 -6.19 34.87
N ARG A 116 -23.05 -6.49 35.53
CA ARG A 116 -21.94 -5.53 35.77
C ARG A 116 -20.84 -5.57 34.71
N LYS A 117 -20.87 -6.56 33.82
CA LYS A 117 -19.87 -6.72 32.77
C LYS A 117 -20.24 -5.89 31.55
N TYR A 118 -19.24 -5.36 30.86
CA TYR A 118 -19.44 -4.60 29.63
C TYR A 118 -18.38 -4.93 28.58
N ALA A 119 -18.72 -4.72 27.32
CA ALA A 119 -17.81 -4.76 26.18
C ALA A 119 -18.16 -3.61 25.22
N ASN A 120 -17.14 -2.91 24.71
CA ASN A 120 -17.36 -1.88 23.72
C ASN A 120 -17.71 -2.51 22.36
N ALA A 121 -18.61 -1.90 21.63
CA ALA A 121 -19.07 -2.41 20.34
C ALA A 121 -19.28 -1.29 19.33
N ASN A 122 -18.88 -1.53 18.08
CA ASN A 122 -19.28 -0.76 16.91
C ASN A 122 -20.54 -1.42 16.34
N ILE A 123 -21.59 -0.65 16.16
CA ILE A 123 -22.90 -1.20 15.80
C ILE A 123 -23.05 -1.13 14.29
N ARG A 124 -23.30 -2.30 13.70
CA ARG A 124 -23.40 -2.43 12.25
C ARG A 124 -24.66 -3.20 11.86
N GLY A 125 -25.59 -2.49 11.22
CA GLY A 125 -26.74 -3.12 10.56
C GLY A 125 -26.30 -3.78 9.27
N VAL A 126 -26.67 -5.04 9.04
CA VAL A 126 -26.18 -5.83 7.92
C VAL A 126 -27.27 -6.69 7.28
N THR A 127 -27.10 -6.97 5.98
CA THR A 127 -27.83 -8.03 5.29
C THR A 127 -27.14 -9.39 5.51
N ASP A 128 -27.77 -10.46 5.12
CA ASP A 128 -27.22 -11.83 5.18
C ASP A 128 -25.98 -12.01 4.30
N GLY A 129 -25.92 -11.32 3.17
CA GLY A 129 -24.76 -11.30 2.26
C GLY A 129 -23.48 -10.72 2.87
N TYR A 130 -23.60 -9.92 3.93
CA TYR A 130 -22.46 -9.33 4.63
C TYR A 130 -21.46 -10.37 5.16
N LYS A 131 -21.97 -11.53 5.58
CA LYS A 131 -21.12 -12.63 6.04
C LYS A 131 -20.14 -13.09 4.96
N VAL A 132 -20.60 -13.16 3.72
CA VAL A 132 -19.79 -13.61 2.57
C VAL A 132 -18.85 -12.52 2.16
N SER A 133 -19.35 -11.29 1.96
CA SER A 133 -18.55 -10.15 1.49
C SER A 133 -17.40 -9.77 2.44
N ASN A 134 -17.58 -9.97 3.74
CA ASN A 134 -16.58 -9.64 4.75
C ASN A 134 -15.91 -10.88 5.39
N SER A 135 -16.08 -12.06 4.77
CA SER A 135 -15.45 -13.31 5.23
C SER A 135 -15.68 -13.60 6.74
N VAL A 136 -16.85 -13.23 7.27
CA VAL A 136 -17.15 -13.38 8.69
C VAL A 136 -17.30 -14.86 9.07
N THR A 137 -16.38 -15.34 9.91
CA THR A 137 -16.38 -16.72 10.40
C THR A 137 -17.23 -16.85 11.65
N VAL A 138 -18.42 -17.46 11.54
CA VAL A 138 -19.27 -17.77 12.69
C VAL A 138 -18.79 -19.07 13.35
N ILE A 139 -18.46 -19.00 14.64
CA ILE A 139 -17.92 -20.13 15.42
C ILE A 139 -18.98 -20.81 16.28
N ASN A 140 -20.07 -20.12 16.59
CA ASN A 140 -21.19 -20.68 17.35
C ASN A 140 -22.51 -20.03 16.91
N GLY A 141 -23.58 -20.83 16.73
CA GLY A 141 -24.85 -20.33 16.27
C GLY A 141 -24.93 -20.02 14.78
N ARG A 142 -25.58 -18.92 14.41
CA ARG A 142 -25.80 -18.50 13.02
C ARG A 142 -25.58 -17.00 12.84
N PHE A 143 -25.35 -16.59 11.60
CA PHE A 143 -25.33 -15.17 11.21
C PHE A 143 -26.75 -14.61 11.02
N ILE A 144 -26.87 -13.30 10.78
CA ILE A 144 -28.12 -12.63 10.39
C ILE A 144 -28.63 -13.26 9.09
N THR A 145 -29.91 -13.49 9.01
CA THR A 145 -30.60 -14.07 7.83
C THR A 145 -31.51 -13.05 7.16
N ALA A 146 -31.87 -13.27 5.90
CA ALA A 146 -32.83 -12.43 5.19
C ALA A 146 -34.20 -12.32 5.97
N ARG A 147 -34.64 -13.39 6.64
CA ARG A 147 -35.84 -13.34 7.49
C ARG A 147 -35.70 -12.43 8.71
N ASP A 148 -34.50 -12.33 9.28
CA ASP A 148 -34.26 -11.42 10.42
C ASP A 148 -34.27 -9.97 9.93
N VAL A 149 -33.74 -9.71 8.74
CA VAL A 149 -33.75 -8.39 8.09
C VAL A 149 -35.21 -8.02 7.75
N GLN A 150 -35.96 -8.89 7.06
CA GLN A 150 -37.35 -8.61 6.66
C GLN A 150 -38.28 -8.35 7.86
N ALA A 151 -38.07 -9.08 8.95
CA ALA A 151 -38.91 -8.95 10.15
C ALA A 151 -38.36 -7.94 11.17
N ALA A 152 -37.29 -7.22 10.87
CA ALA A 152 -36.61 -6.27 11.75
C ALA A 152 -36.41 -6.83 13.19
N LYS A 153 -35.92 -8.07 13.29
CA LYS A 153 -35.80 -8.74 14.58
C LYS A 153 -34.72 -8.15 15.45
N ASN A 154 -34.94 -8.05 16.74
CA ASN A 154 -33.95 -7.67 17.73
C ASN A 154 -32.98 -8.82 18.04
N VAL A 155 -32.20 -9.25 17.06
CA VAL A 155 -31.20 -10.30 17.21
C VAL A 155 -29.80 -9.72 16.90
N ALA A 156 -28.79 -10.31 17.52
CA ALA A 156 -27.41 -9.85 17.37
C ALA A 156 -26.42 -11.00 17.21
N VAL A 157 -25.36 -10.74 16.44
CA VAL A 157 -24.17 -11.59 16.36
C VAL A 157 -23.01 -10.80 16.99
N ILE A 158 -22.37 -11.38 18.00
CA ILE A 158 -21.31 -10.74 18.78
C ILE A 158 -19.97 -11.44 18.53
N SER A 159 -18.87 -10.75 18.83
CA SER A 159 -17.53 -11.35 18.74
C SER A 159 -17.29 -12.38 19.85
N ASP A 160 -16.37 -13.32 19.63
CA ASP A 160 -15.90 -14.24 20.66
C ASP A 160 -15.28 -13.51 21.86
N PHE A 161 -14.64 -12.38 21.61
CA PHE A 161 -14.10 -11.49 22.64
C PHE A 161 -15.23 -10.90 23.52
N ALA A 162 -16.27 -10.30 22.91
CA ALA A 162 -17.41 -9.77 23.64
C ALA A 162 -18.17 -10.87 24.37
N ALA A 163 -18.38 -12.03 23.73
CA ALA A 163 -19.02 -13.19 24.34
C ALA A 163 -18.28 -13.65 25.59
N LYS A 164 -16.96 -13.79 25.53
CA LYS A 164 -16.12 -14.19 26.67
C LYS A 164 -16.15 -13.16 27.79
N LYS A 165 -16.12 -11.87 27.45
CA LYS A 165 -16.11 -10.78 28.43
C LYS A 165 -17.45 -10.65 29.16
N LEU A 166 -18.57 -10.80 28.46
CA LEU A 166 -19.93 -10.69 29.02
C LEU A 166 -20.37 -11.94 29.74
N PHE A 167 -20.25 -13.10 29.10
CA PHE A 167 -20.84 -14.37 29.55
C PHE A 167 -19.80 -15.35 30.14
N GLY A 168 -18.50 -15.08 29.97
CA GLY A 168 -17.44 -15.98 30.44
C GLY A 168 -17.44 -17.30 29.67
N ASN A 169 -17.65 -18.41 30.39
CA ASN A 169 -17.74 -19.76 29.80
C ASN A 169 -19.15 -20.22 29.48
N GLN A 170 -20.19 -19.40 29.77
CA GLN A 170 -21.58 -19.71 29.47
C GLN A 170 -21.81 -19.56 27.95
N ASN A 171 -22.62 -20.47 27.39
CA ASN A 171 -23.06 -20.33 26.00
C ASN A 171 -23.94 -19.09 25.83
N PRO A 172 -23.55 -18.09 25.04
CA PRO A 172 -24.30 -16.85 24.89
C PRO A 172 -25.55 -16.98 24.01
N LEU A 173 -25.70 -18.06 23.24
CA LEU A 173 -26.82 -18.22 22.32
C LEU A 173 -28.17 -18.25 23.06
N GLY A 174 -29.10 -17.42 22.57
CA GLY A 174 -30.43 -17.26 23.14
C GLY A 174 -30.48 -16.35 24.38
N LEU A 175 -29.35 -15.90 24.88
CA LEU A 175 -29.31 -14.93 25.98
C LEU A 175 -29.48 -13.49 25.44
N GLU A 176 -29.99 -12.64 26.31
CA GLU A 176 -30.19 -11.24 26.02
C GLU A 176 -28.93 -10.44 26.35
N VAL A 177 -28.60 -9.44 25.51
CA VAL A 177 -27.59 -8.45 25.75
C VAL A 177 -28.18 -7.05 25.55
N LYS A 178 -27.85 -6.13 26.45
CA LYS A 178 -28.30 -4.74 26.36
C LYS A 178 -27.22 -3.87 25.75
N LEU A 179 -27.57 -3.18 24.67
CA LEU A 179 -26.75 -2.18 24.03
C LEU A 179 -27.10 -0.81 24.62
N TYR A 180 -26.13 -0.17 25.23
CA TYR A 180 -26.21 1.20 25.73
C TYR A 180 -25.57 2.14 24.73
N GLN A 181 -26.36 3.02 24.14
CA GLN A 181 -25.94 4.17 23.37
C GLN A 181 -26.24 5.46 24.17
N GLU A 182 -25.75 6.59 23.72
CA GLU A 182 -25.93 7.88 24.42
C GLU A 182 -27.41 8.23 24.69
N THR A 183 -28.28 7.89 23.75
CA THR A 183 -29.70 8.30 23.75
C THR A 183 -30.68 7.19 24.09
N ALA A 184 -30.28 5.92 24.01
CA ALA A 184 -31.20 4.79 24.14
C ALA A 184 -30.53 3.50 24.62
N ILE A 185 -31.36 2.60 25.12
CA ILE A 185 -30.98 1.22 25.48
C ILE A 185 -31.79 0.26 24.62
N HIS A 186 -31.10 -0.59 23.89
CA HIS A 186 -31.72 -1.62 23.05
C HIS A 186 -31.37 -3.00 23.58
N THR A 187 -32.33 -3.91 23.55
CA THR A 187 -32.11 -5.30 23.98
C THR A 187 -32.10 -6.21 22.76
N PHE A 188 -31.11 -7.07 22.66
CA PHE A 188 -30.94 -8.02 21.57
C PHE A 188 -30.77 -9.43 22.10
N THR A 189 -31.34 -10.41 21.39
CA THR A 189 -31.06 -11.83 21.63
C THR A 189 -29.85 -12.25 20.82
N VAL A 190 -28.84 -12.83 21.45
CA VAL A 190 -27.63 -13.34 20.78
C VAL A 190 -27.99 -14.60 20.00
N VAL A 191 -27.82 -14.55 18.67
CA VAL A 191 -28.09 -15.68 17.75
C VAL A 191 -26.82 -16.28 17.18
N GLY A 192 -25.68 -15.62 17.33
CA GLY A 192 -24.40 -16.13 16.86
C GLY A 192 -23.22 -15.47 17.52
N VAL A 193 -22.08 -16.17 17.44
CA VAL A 193 -20.77 -15.68 17.85
C VAL A 193 -19.82 -15.84 16.68
N TYR A 194 -19.15 -14.76 16.32
CA TYR A 194 -18.14 -14.78 15.27
C TYR A 194 -16.73 -14.68 15.85
N LYS A 195 -15.77 -15.20 15.10
CA LYS A 195 -14.34 -15.08 15.44
C LYS A 195 -13.86 -13.67 15.11
N HIS A 196 -13.45 -12.93 16.13
CA HIS A 196 -12.87 -11.62 15.91
C HIS A 196 -11.44 -11.76 15.37
N ASN A 197 -11.19 -11.21 14.18
CA ASN A 197 -9.84 -11.11 13.63
C ASN A 197 -9.21 -9.82 14.16
N MET A 198 -8.18 -9.94 15.00
CA MET A 198 -7.44 -8.78 15.54
C MET A 198 -6.69 -7.99 14.44
N SER A 199 -6.79 -8.42 13.21
CA SER A 199 -6.07 -7.85 12.06
C SER A 199 -6.86 -6.83 11.24
N GLY A 200 -8.16 -6.64 11.50
CA GLY A 200 -8.99 -5.68 10.75
C GLY A 200 -9.43 -4.54 11.64
N PHE A 201 -9.57 -3.36 11.10
CA PHE A 201 -10.24 -2.13 11.58
C PHE A 201 -10.54 -2.01 13.10
N GLY A 202 -9.74 -2.60 13.96
CA GLY A 202 -9.80 -2.38 15.40
C GLY A 202 -8.95 -1.16 15.73
N GLY A 203 -9.61 -0.04 16.02
CA GLY A 203 -8.93 1.18 16.48
C GLY A 203 -7.96 0.88 17.62
N GLN A 204 -7.01 1.77 17.87
CA GLN A 204 -6.05 1.69 18.98
C GLN A 204 -6.78 1.42 20.31
N ALA A 205 -6.88 0.15 20.69
CA ALA A 205 -7.20 -0.17 22.06
C ALA A 205 -5.90 -0.05 22.85
N THR A 206 -5.79 0.97 23.67
CA THR A 206 -4.69 1.16 24.62
C THR A 206 -4.61 0.01 25.63
N SER A 207 -5.69 -0.76 25.75
CA SER A 207 -5.75 -2.01 26.53
C SER A 207 -6.70 -2.99 25.86
N MET A 208 -6.51 -4.30 26.09
CA MET A 208 -7.44 -5.35 25.68
C MET A 208 -8.87 -5.10 26.25
N ASP A 209 -8.98 -4.38 27.35
CA ASP A 209 -10.27 -4.09 27.99
C ASP A 209 -11.07 -3.01 27.25
N ASP A 210 -10.42 -2.16 26.47
CA ASP A 210 -11.06 -1.07 25.71
C ASP A 210 -11.34 -1.43 24.26
N LEU A 211 -10.99 -2.66 23.84
CA LEU A 211 -11.20 -3.12 22.46
C LEU A 211 -12.69 -3.09 22.12
N ALA A 212 -13.04 -2.28 21.12
CA ALA A 212 -14.37 -2.28 20.50
C ALA A 212 -14.42 -3.32 19.38
N THR A 213 -15.42 -4.20 19.41
CA THR A 213 -15.66 -5.21 18.37
C THR A 213 -16.99 -4.96 17.68
N ASP A 214 -17.18 -5.43 16.46
CA ASP A 214 -18.43 -5.23 15.75
C ASP A 214 -19.58 -6.02 16.41
N LEU A 215 -20.72 -5.34 16.55
CA LEU A 215 -22.01 -5.92 16.85
C LEU A 215 -22.83 -5.94 15.56
N TYR A 216 -23.10 -7.12 15.02
CA TYR A 216 -23.95 -7.24 13.84
C TYR A 216 -25.40 -7.42 14.21
N ILE A 217 -26.27 -6.56 13.69
CA ILE A 217 -27.73 -6.61 13.82
C ILE A 217 -28.38 -6.58 12.43
N PRO A 218 -29.65 -6.94 12.26
CA PRO A 218 -30.34 -6.82 10.98
C PRO A 218 -30.33 -5.38 10.47
N LEU A 219 -30.13 -5.19 9.16
CA LEU A 219 -30.06 -3.89 8.52
C LEU A 219 -31.29 -3.02 8.83
N THR A 220 -32.49 -3.58 8.71
CA THR A 220 -33.76 -2.88 9.02
C THR A 220 -33.86 -2.49 10.49
N THR A 221 -33.36 -3.32 11.40
CA THR A 221 -33.30 -2.99 12.83
C THR A 221 -32.42 -1.77 13.08
N SER A 222 -31.30 -1.63 12.33
CA SER A 222 -30.44 -0.45 12.47
C SER A 222 -31.15 0.85 12.08
N TYR A 223 -31.98 0.83 11.06
CA TYR A 223 -32.77 1.99 10.63
C TYR A 223 -33.82 2.40 11.66
N TYR A 224 -34.47 1.41 12.31
CA TYR A 224 -35.42 1.70 13.41
C TYR A 224 -34.71 2.34 14.62
N ILE A 225 -33.48 1.94 14.90
CA ILE A 225 -32.67 2.54 15.97
C ILE A 225 -32.31 3.99 15.63
N GLU A 226 -31.97 4.29 14.40
CA GLU A 226 -31.68 5.65 13.93
C GLU A 226 -32.93 6.52 13.75
N GLY A 227 -34.11 5.90 13.67
CA GLY A 227 -35.38 6.59 13.41
C GLY A 227 -35.51 7.08 11.96
N TRP A 228 -34.70 6.59 11.03
CA TRP A 228 -34.72 6.95 9.63
C TRP A 228 -34.55 5.71 8.75
N ILE A 229 -35.43 5.56 7.75
CA ILE A 229 -35.36 4.48 6.77
C ILE A 229 -34.95 5.11 5.43
N PRO A 230 -33.81 4.71 4.86
CA PRO A 230 -33.34 5.26 3.61
C PRO A 230 -34.23 4.82 2.45
N THR A 231 -34.41 5.71 1.47
CA THR A 231 -35.16 5.45 0.23
C THR A 231 -34.37 4.60 -0.76
N GLY A 232 -33.03 4.55 -0.59
CA GLY A 232 -32.10 3.80 -1.42
C GLY A 232 -30.69 3.85 -0.86
N TYR A 233 -29.74 3.41 -1.65
CA TYR A 233 -28.33 3.26 -1.28
C TYR A 233 -27.43 3.98 -2.25
N SER A 234 -26.40 4.66 -1.74
CA SER A 234 -25.36 5.28 -2.57
C SER A 234 -24.32 4.26 -3.04
N TRP A 235 -24.15 3.18 -2.29
CA TRP A 235 -23.24 2.08 -2.62
C TRP A 235 -23.61 0.80 -1.87
N PHE A 236 -23.18 -0.35 -2.40
CA PHE A 236 -23.32 -1.69 -1.79
C PHE A 236 -22.28 -2.63 -2.41
N TYR A 237 -22.08 -3.80 -1.81
CA TYR A 237 -21.19 -4.82 -2.37
C TYR A 237 -22.00 -5.96 -2.99
N VAL A 238 -21.46 -6.45 -4.10
CA VAL A 238 -21.91 -7.67 -4.76
C VAL A 238 -20.77 -8.68 -4.70
N VAL A 239 -21.06 -9.91 -4.32
CA VAL A 239 -20.08 -10.99 -4.30
C VAL A 239 -20.28 -11.87 -5.53
N ALA A 240 -19.26 -12.00 -6.35
CA ALA A 240 -19.28 -12.90 -7.50
C ALA A 240 -19.07 -14.35 -7.04
N LYS A 241 -19.78 -15.30 -7.68
CA LYS A 241 -19.56 -16.74 -7.44
C LYS A 241 -18.13 -17.14 -7.82
N PRO A 242 -17.54 -18.12 -7.12
CA PRO A 242 -16.25 -18.68 -7.49
C PRO A 242 -16.20 -19.11 -8.95
N GLY A 243 -15.20 -18.63 -9.70
CA GLY A 243 -15.04 -18.94 -11.14
C GLY A 243 -15.76 -18.00 -12.10
N ALA A 244 -16.59 -17.06 -11.62
CA ALA A 244 -17.07 -15.96 -12.45
C ALA A 244 -15.98 -14.92 -12.67
N ASP A 245 -15.94 -14.35 -13.88
CA ASP A 245 -15.06 -13.20 -14.16
C ASP A 245 -15.63 -11.95 -13.48
N ALA A 246 -15.04 -11.55 -12.36
CA ALA A 246 -15.53 -10.43 -11.57
C ALA A 246 -15.44 -9.08 -12.32
N ARG A 247 -14.43 -8.89 -13.20
CA ARG A 247 -14.30 -7.66 -13.99
C ARG A 247 -15.41 -7.55 -15.04
N LEU A 248 -15.60 -8.60 -15.81
CA LEU A 248 -16.69 -8.64 -16.80
C LEU A 248 -18.04 -8.47 -16.12
N LEU A 249 -18.24 -9.13 -14.97
CA LEU A 249 -19.46 -9.00 -14.20
C LEU A 249 -19.67 -7.56 -13.69
N ALA A 250 -18.64 -6.89 -13.21
CA ALA A 250 -18.70 -5.50 -12.78
C ALA A 250 -19.14 -4.57 -13.91
N ASP A 251 -18.54 -4.71 -15.11
CA ASP A 251 -18.93 -3.91 -16.29
C ASP A 251 -20.39 -4.15 -16.69
N GLU A 252 -20.86 -5.38 -16.63
CA GLU A 252 -22.24 -5.72 -16.95
C GLU A 252 -23.22 -5.19 -15.87
N LEU A 253 -22.88 -5.27 -14.58
CA LEU A 253 -23.69 -4.71 -13.49
C LEU A 253 -23.81 -3.19 -13.62
N ALA A 254 -22.69 -2.50 -13.84
CA ALA A 254 -22.70 -1.06 -14.09
C ALA A 254 -23.54 -0.70 -15.31
N SER A 255 -23.40 -1.42 -16.42
CA SER A 255 -24.15 -1.20 -17.64
C SER A 255 -25.66 -1.48 -17.43
N TYR A 256 -25.99 -2.49 -16.64
CA TYR A 256 -27.37 -2.84 -16.32
C TYR A 256 -28.04 -1.75 -15.48
N LEU A 257 -27.42 -1.35 -14.40
CA LEU A 257 -27.97 -0.33 -13.50
C LEU A 257 -27.98 1.06 -14.13
N ASN A 258 -27.02 1.40 -14.99
CA ASN A 258 -27.01 2.67 -15.73
C ASN A 258 -28.22 2.85 -16.66
N ARG A 259 -28.99 1.81 -16.97
CA ARG A 259 -30.27 1.94 -17.70
C ARG A 259 -31.30 2.76 -16.92
N TYR A 260 -31.29 2.67 -15.60
CA TYR A 260 -32.14 3.47 -14.74
C TYR A 260 -31.68 4.94 -14.65
N TYR A 261 -30.39 5.19 -14.95
CA TYR A 261 -29.76 6.52 -14.88
C TYR A 261 -29.58 7.21 -16.23
N GLN A 262 -30.17 6.69 -17.33
CA GLN A 262 -30.03 7.29 -18.67
C GLN A 262 -30.47 8.76 -18.72
N ASN A 263 -31.46 9.13 -17.93
CA ASN A 263 -32.00 10.49 -17.87
C ASN A 263 -31.49 11.30 -16.68
N ASN A 264 -30.57 10.73 -15.87
CA ASN A 264 -29.94 11.44 -14.74
C ASN A 264 -28.70 12.19 -15.26
N PRO A 265 -28.68 13.53 -15.28
CA PRO A 265 -27.57 14.30 -15.82
C PRO A 265 -26.38 14.34 -14.84
N THR A 266 -26.62 14.03 -13.56
CA THR A 266 -25.70 14.29 -12.46
C THR A 266 -24.97 13.04 -12.02
N TRP A 267 -25.66 11.90 -11.99
CA TRP A 267 -25.14 10.66 -11.40
C TRP A 267 -25.15 9.50 -12.40
N LYS A 268 -24.18 8.63 -12.25
CA LYS A 268 -24.10 7.34 -12.95
C LYS A 268 -23.60 6.25 -12.00
N VAL A 269 -23.97 5.00 -12.29
CA VAL A 269 -23.50 3.85 -11.53
C VAL A 269 -22.11 3.45 -12.01
N TYR A 270 -21.23 3.18 -11.06
CA TYR A 270 -19.97 2.48 -11.27
C TYR A 270 -20.00 1.11 -10.60
N ALA A 271 -19.20 0.20 -11.09
CA ALA A 271 -18.91 -1.06 -10.40
C ALA A 271 -17.40 -1.32 -10.48
N TYR A 272 -16.78 -1.48 -9.31
CA TYR A 272 -15.33 -1.68 -9.18
C TYR A 272 -15.03 -2.99 -8.45
N THR A 273 -14.14 -3.79 -9.04
CA THR A 273 -13.58 -4.95 -8.36
C THR A 273 -12.43 -4.54 -7.46
N MET A 274 -12.15 -5.32 -6.41
CA MET A 274 -10.98 -5.10 -5.57
C MET A 274 -9.67 -5.19 -6.38
N GLU A 275 -9.63 -5.99 -7.43
CA GLU A 275 -8.50 -6.07 -8.35
C GLU A 275 -8.31 -4.77 -9.16
N ALA A 276 -9.40 -4.15 -9.62
CA ALA A 276 -9.33 -2.86 -10.32
C ALA A 276 -8.79 -1.75 -9.42
N TYR A 277 -9.18 -1.71 -8.15
CA TYR A 277 -8.59 -0.78 -7.17
C TYR A 277 -7.08 -0.95 -7.03
N LEU A 278 -6.60 -2.21 -6.98
CA LEU A 278 -5.17 -2.48 -6.93
C LEU A 278 -4.45 -2.04 -8.21
N ASP A 279 -5.07 -2.18 -9.37
CA ASP A 279 -4.50 -1.72 -10.64
C ASP A 279 -4.40 -0.19 -10.69
N ASP A 280 -5.41 0.53 -10.23
CA ASP A 280 -5.40 2.00 -10.15
C ASP A 280 -4.32 2.50 -9.18
N ILE A 281 -4.18 1.87 -8.01
CA ILE A 281 -3.09 2.16 -7.07
C ILE A 281 -1.73 1.89 -7.72
N ASN A 282 -1.58 0.76 -8.44
CA ASN A 282 -0.35 0.44 -9.15
C ASN A 282 -0.02 1.47 -10.24
N ALA A 283 -1.01 1.92 -11.00
CA ALA A 283 -0.84 2.95 -12.02
C ALA A 283 -0.39 4.29 -11.41
N LEU A 284 -1.03 4.71 -10.31
CA LEU A 284 -0.66 5.91 -9.57
C LEU A 284 0.78 5.83 -9.03
N LEU A 285 1.12 4.73 -8.34
CA LEU A 285 2.46 4.53 -7.79
C LEU A 285 3.53 4.45 -8.88
N SER A 286 3.21 3.84 -10.03
CA SER A 286 4.11 3.78 -11.19
C SER A 286 4.35 5.17 -11.79
N GLY A 287 3.32 6.01 -11.86
CA GLY A 287 3.44 7.41 -12.30
C GLY A 287 4.36 8.22 -11.38
N ILE A 288 4.17 8.09 -10.07
CA ILE A 288 5.03 8.74 -9.05
C ILE A 288 6.47 8.23 -9.17
N ALA A 289 6.66 6.91 -9.31
CA ALA A 289 7.99 6.31 -9.44
C ALA A 289 8.71 6.78 -10.72
N LEU A 290 8.00 6.94 -11.83
CA LEU A 290 8.55 7.49 -13.07
C LEU A 290 9.03 8.94 -12.89
N PHE A 291 8.21 9.79 -12.28
CA PHE A 291 8.57 11.19 -12.02
C PHE A 291 9.81 11.30 -11.13
N ILE A 292 9.84 10.59 -10.02
CA ILE A 292 10.99 10.59 -9.10
C ILE A 292 12.21 9.93 -9.74
N GLY A 293 12.00 8.89 -10.55
CA GLY A 293 13.06 8.28 -11.35
C GLY A 293 13.73 9.28 -12.30
N ALA A 294 12.97 10.17 -12.93
CA ALA A 294 13.51 11.24 -13.77
C ALA A 294 14.35 12.24 -12.96
N VAL A 295 13.87 12.67 -11.79
CA VAL A 295 14.61 13.56 -10.87
C VAL A 295 15.90 12.87 -10.37
N ALA A 296 15.82 11.61 -10.02
CA ALA A 296 16.97 10.82 -9.60
C ALA A 296 18.00 10.64 -10.71
N ALA A 297 17.57 10.46 -11.96
CA ALA A 297 18.48 10.40 -13.12
C ALA A 297 19.29 11.69 -13.28
N ILE A 298 18.65 12.85 -13.10
CA ILE A 298 19.36 14.15 -13.11
C ILE A 298 20.38 14.19 -11.96
N SER A 299 19.98 13.81 -10.75
CA SER A 299 20.88 13.77 -9.59
C SER A 299 22.08 12.85 -9.81
N LEU A 300 21.84 11.69 -10.44
CA LEU A 300 22.89 10.73 -10.78
C LEU A 300 23.84 11.23 -11.86
N VAL A 301 23.35 11.97 -12.85
CA VAL A 301 24.21 12.64 -13.86
C VAL A 301 25.10 13.67 -13.17
N VAL A 302 24.54 14.50 -12.29
CA VAL A 302 25.32 15.50 -11.52
C VAL A 302 26.37 14.82 -10.64
N GLY A 303 25.98 13.75 -9.92
CA GLY A 303 26.91 12.94 -9.13
C GLY A 303 28.01 12.30 -10.00
N GLY A 304 27.65 11.79 -11.18
CA GLY A 304 28.61 11.23 -12.16
C GLY A 304 29.60 12.25 -12.69
N ILE A 305 29.16 13.47 -13.02
CA ILE A 305 30.05 14.58 -13.38
C ILE A 305 30.98 14.89 -12.20
N GLY A 306 30.49 14.84 -10.97
CA GLY A 306 31.30 14.98 -9.77
C GLY A 306 32.42 13.92 -9.70
N VAL A 307 32.06 12.63 -9.94
CA VAL A 307 33.05 11.54 -10.01
C VAL A 307 34.08 11.78 -11.09
N MET A 308 33.66 12.19 -12.29
CA MET A 308 34.54 12.53 -13.40
C MET A 308 35.56 13.63 -13.01
N ASN A 309 35.08 14.69 -12.33
CA ASN A 309 35.93 15.78 -11.89
C ASN A 309 36.95 15.33 -10.83
N ILE A 310 36.57 14.50 -9.88
CA ILE A 310 37.51 13.93 -8.90
C ILE A 310 38.56 13.08 -9.60
N MET A 311 38.12 12.23 -10.51
CA MET A 311 39.06 11.37 -11.24
C MET A 311 40.05 12.18 -12.10
N LEU A 312 39.62 13.29 -12.72
CA LEU A 312 40.51 14.18 -13.46
C LEU A 312 41.58 14.82 -12.55
N VAL A 313 41.17 15.26 -11.36
CA VAL A 313 42.12 15.80 -10.35
C VAL A 313 43.07 14.70 -9.86
N SER A 314 42.55 13.51 -9.57
CA SER A 314 43.38 12.36 -9.15
C SER A 314 44.40 11.97 -10.23
N VAL A 315 44.06 12.04 -11.51
CA VAL A 315 44.97 11.81 -12.62
C VAL A 315 46.07 12.86 -12.63
N THR A 316 45.78 14.15 -12.42
CA THR A 316 46.77 15.21 -12.37
C THR A 316 47.70 15.11 -11.16
N GLU A 317 47.17 14.83 -9.98
CA GLU A 317 47.94 14.60 -8.74
C GLU A 317 48.91 13.40 -8.84
N ARG A 318 48.53 12.37 -9.63
CA ARG A 318 49.28 11.11 -9.80
C ARG A 318 50.03 11.06 -11.15
N THR A 319 50.18 12.18 -11.85
CA THR A 319 50.77 12.22 -13.21
C THR A 319 52.18 11.58 -13.23
N ARG A 320 53.02 11.87 -12.26
CA ARG A 320 54.37 11.33 -12.13
C ARG A 320 54.39 9.81 -11.88
N GLU A 321 53.47 9.33 -11.04
CA GLU A 321 53.29 7.88 -10.76
C GLU A 321 52.86 7.13 -12.03
N ILE A 322 51.92 7.69 -12.80
CA ILE A 322 51.45 7.13 -14.07
C ILE A 322 52.63 7.12 -15.09
N GLY A 323 53.40 8.21 -15.16
CA GLY A 323 54.59 8.32 -15.99
C GLY A 323 55.60 7.24 -15.68
N THR A 324 55.91 7.02 -14.41
CA THR A 324 56.84 5.97 -13.97
C THR A 324 56.39 4.58 -14.37
N ARG A 325 55.09 4.27 -14.16
CA ARG A 325 54.51 2.96 -14.57
C ARG A 325 54.62 2.76 -16.09
N LYS A 326 54.34 3.81 -16.88
CA LYS A 326 54.44 3.73 -18.33
C LYS A 326 55.88 3.59 -18.81
N ALA A 327 56.84 4.27 -18.19
CA ALA A 327 58.25 4.13 -18.47
C ALA A 327 58.79 2.70 -18.19
N LEU A 328 58.18 2.02 -17.19
CA LEU A 328 58.44 0.61 -16.88
C LEU A 328 57.66 -0.38 -17.79
N GLY A 329 56.98 0.11 -18.82
CA GLY A 329 56.30 -0.74 -19.83
C GLY A 329 54.85 -1.11 -19.53
N ALA A 330 54.15 -0.41 -18.61
CA ALA A 330 52.73 -0.68 -18.35
C ALA A 330 51.88 -0.39 -19.60
N ARG A 331 50.99 -1.34 -19.94
CA ARG A 331 50.07 -1.19 -21.07
C ARG A 331 48.98 -0.14 -20.77
N ASN A 332 48.60 0.66 -21.78
CA ASN A 332 47.54 1.66 -21.66
C ASN A 332 46.21 1.06 -21.14
N SER A 333 45.89 -0.18 -21.48
CA SER A 333 44.71 -0.89 -20.99
C SER A 333 44.78 -1.14 -19.49
N ALA A 334 45.93 -1.45 -18.91
CA ALA A 334 46.11 -1.67 -17.49
C ALA A 334 45.81 -0.40 -16.66
N ILE A 335 46.35 0.74 -17.13
CA ILE A 335 46.13 2.06 -16.52
C ILE A 335 44.64 2.44 -16.64
N ARG A 336 44.04 2.24 -17.83
CA ARG A 336 42.61 2.52 -18.03
C ARG A 336 41.70 1.70 -17.10
N ILE A 337 41.92 0.39 -16.99
CA ILE A 337 41.15 -0.50 -16.12
C ILE A 337 41.31 -0.08 -14.68
N GLN A 338 42.49 0.30 -14.22
CA GLN A 338 42.68 0.74 -12.84
C GLN A 338 41.80 1.93 -12.49
N PHE A 339 41.77 2.98 -13.29
CA PHE A 339 40.95 4.18 -13.04
C PHE A 339 39.46 3.93 -13.19
N ILE A 340 39.04 3.05 -14.12
CA ILE A 340 37.63 2.65 -14.24
C ILE A 340 37.17 1.88 -12.98
N VAL A 341 37.98 0.94 -12.48
CA VAL A 341 37.70 0.23 -11.27
C VAL A 341 37.59 1.17 -10.07
N GLU A 342 38.48 2.17 -9.97
CA GLU A 342 38.42 3.20 -8.93
C GLU A 342 37.10 3.98 -8.98
N ALA A 343 36.66 4.40 -10.17
CA ALA A 343 35.37 5.08 -10.35
C ALA A 343 34.18 4.19 -9.99
N ILE A 344 34.19 2.91 -10.39
CA ILE A 344 33.14 1.94 -10.03
C ILE A 344 33.06 1.78 -8.52
N ILE A 345 34.18 1.67 -7.81
CA ILE A 345 34.21 1.52 -6.35
C ILE A 345 33.59 2.73 -5.66
N ILE A 346 33.93 3.95 -6.11
CA ILE A 346 33.31 5.17 -5.57
C ILE A 346 31.81 5.16 -5.76
N CYS A 347 31.33 4.81 -6.97
CA CYS A 347 29.90 4.73 -7.27
C CYS A 347 29.19 3.62 -6.49
N LEU A 348 29.83 2.45 -6.30
CA LEU A 348 29.27 1.35 -5.50
C LEU A 348 29.14 1.72 -4.03
N ILE A 349 30.12 2.39 -3.44
CA ILE A 349 30.05 2.86 -2.05
C ILE A 349 28.88 3.84 -1.91
N GLY A 350 28.79 4.83 -2.80
CA GLY A 350 27.65 5.75 -2.83
C GLY A 350 26.31 5.03 -3.03
N GLY A 351 26.29 4.05 -3.93
CA GLY A 351 25.10 3.22 -4.19
C GLY A 351 24.65 2.42 -2.98
N VAL A 352 25.55 1.73 -2.30
CA VAL A 352 25.25 0.95 -1.07
C VAL A 352 24.73 1.86 0.03
N LEU A 353 25.39 3.01 0.25
CA LEU A 353 24.91 3.99 1.23
C LEU A 353 23.54 4.55 0.86
N GLY A 354 23.29 4.82 -0.44
CA GLY A 354 22.00 5.25 -0.94
C GLY A 354 20.91 4.18 -0.73
N ILE A 355 21.21 2.91 -0.98
CA ILE A 355 20.28 1.80 -0.75
C ILE A 355 19.94 1.68 0.74
N LEU A 356 20.92 1.72 1.63
CA LEU A 356 20.69 1.62 3.08
C LEU A 356 19.82 2.78 3.59
N LEU A 357 20.13 4.00 3.16
CA LEU A 357 19.33 5.18 3.49
C LEU A 357 17.92 5.09 2.88
N GLY A 358 17.81 4.63 1.62
CA GLY A 358 16.55 4.48 0.93
C GLY A 358 15.61 3.45 1.59
N ILE A 359 16.14 2.31 2.01
CA ILE A 359 15.39 1.30 2.77
C ILE A 359 14.93 1.88 4.12
N GLY A 360 15.83 2.55 4.86
CA GLY A 360 15.49 3.16 6.14
C GLY A 360 14.40 4.22 6.02
N LEU A 361 14.55 5.15 5.06
CA LEU A 361 13.55 6.19 4.81
C LEU A 361 12.24 5.62 4.26
N GLY A 362 12.31 4.57 3.43
CA GLY A 362 11.14 3.86 2.92
C GLY A 362 10.33 3.18 4.03
N ALA A 363 11.01 2.54 5.00
CA ALA A 363 10.37 1.92 6.15
C ALA A 363 9.67 2.96 7.05
N VAL A 364 10.36 4.05 7.36
CA VAL A 364 9.79 5.16 8.15
C VAL A 364 8.65 5.82 7.38
N GLY A 365 8.84 6.12 6.08
CA GLY A 365 7.83 6.76 5.26
C GLY A 365 6.56 5.93 5.12
N SER A 366 6.69 4.61 4.86
CA SER A 366 5.52 3.72 4.77
C SER A 366 4.76 3.63 6.09
N SER A 367 5.46 3.56 7.24
CA SER A 367 4.81 3.54 8.54
C SER A 367 4.07 4.83 8.86
N LEU A 368 4.64 6.00 8.50
CA LEU A 368 3.99 7.30 8.69
C LEU A 368 2.74 7.46 7.81
N VAL A 369 2.80 7.01 6.55
CA VAL A 369 1.63 7.06 5.66
C VAL A 369 0.52 6.14 6.17
N ILE A 370 0.84 4.90 6.56
CA ILE A 370 -0.13 3.96 7.13
C ILE A 370 -0.76 4.54 8.40
N GLN A 371 0.03 5.16 9.28
CA GLN A 371 -0.46 5.81 10.48
C GLN A 371 -1.35 7.02 10.17
N ALA A 372 -1.01 7.83 9.16
CA ALA A 372 -1.81 8.98 8.73
C ALA A 372 -3.15 8.58 8.09
N MET A 373 -3.24 7.39 7.47
CA MET A 373 -4.48 6.84 6.93
C MET A 373 -5.43 6.30 8.02
N GLY A 374 -5.00 6.27 9.25
CA GLY A 374 -5.74 5.75 10.41
C GLY A 374 -5.26 4.36 10.80
N GLU A 375 -4.88 4.22 12.07
CA GLU A 375 -4.46 2.93 12.62
C GLU A 375 -5.59 1.90 12.52
N GLY A 376 -5.31 0.77 11.91
CA GLY A 376 -6.25 -0.32 11.67
C GLY A 376 -6.85 -0.36 10.25
N VAL A 377 -6.64 0.67 9.41
CA VAL A 377 -7.10 0.64 8.00
C VAL A 377 -6.22 -0.26 7.15
N LEU A 378 -4.91 -0.21 7.37
CA LEU A 378 -3.94 -1.01 6.63
C LEU A 378 -3.01 -1.77 7.59
N LYS A 379 -2.70 -3.02 7.26
CA LYS A 379 -1.63 -3.76 7.94
C LYS A 379 -0.28 -3.20 7.55
N SER A 380 0.55 -2.88 8.54
CA SER A 380 1.93 -2.49 8.29
C SER A 380 2.74 -3.70 7.82
N THR A 381 2.91 -3.83 6.52
CA THR A 381 3.81 -4.78 5.89
C THR A 381 4.94 -4.02 5.23
N PHE A 382 6.18 -4.29 5.64
CA PHE A 382 7.36 -3.72 4.99
C PHE A 382 7.93 -4.73 4.00
N ASP A 383 7.90 -4.37 2.71
CA ASP A 383 8.44 -5.19 1.63
C ASP A 383 9.73 -4.59 1.09
N ILE A 384 10.79 -5.40 1.01
CA ILE A 384 12.09 -4.97 0.50
C ILE A 384 12.14 -5.25 -0.99
N PRO A 385 12.21 -4.23 -1.86
CA PRO A 385 12.20 -4.40 -3.30
C PRO A 385 13.56 -4.90 -3.83
N VAL A 386 13.81 -6.20 -3.72
CA VAL A 386 15.09 -6.82 -4.13
C VAL A 386 15.44 -6.52 -5.58
N THR A 387 14.46 -6.52 -6.47
CA THR A 387 14.65 -6.18 -7.90
C THR A 387 15.14 -4.75 -8.07
N ALA A 388 14.57 -3.79 -7.35
CA ALA A 388 15.00 -2.39 -7.39
C ALA A 388 16.43 -2.22 -6.87
N ILE A 389 16.82 -2.97 -5.83
CA ILE A 389 18.18 -2.97 -5.29
C ILE A 389 19.17 -3.47 -6.35
N LEU A 390 18.89 -4.58 -7.02
CA LEU A 390 19.76 -5.11 -8.07
C LEU A 390 19.90 -4.14 -9.25
N VAL A 391 18.80 -3.52 -9.67
CA VAL A 391 18.80 -2.50 -10.72
C VAL A 391 19.63 -1.28 -10.28
N ALA A 392 19.49 -0.81 -9.04
CA ALA A 392 20.23 0.31 -8.50
C ALA A 392 21.75 0.04 -8.44
N VAL A 393 22.16 -1.15 -8.02
CA VAL A 393 23.57 -1.58 -8.04
C VAL A 393 24.11 -1.61 -9.46
N GLY A 394 23.39 -2.22 -10.39
CA GLY A 394 23.77 -2.27 -11.81
C GLY A 394 23.91 -0.88 -12.44
N PHE A 395 22.96 0.01 -12.12
CA PHE A 395 22.98 1.38 -12.62
C PHE A 395 24.13 2.21 -12.01
N SER A 396 24.41 2.03 -10.71
CA SER A 396 25.55 2.65 -10.03
C SER A 396 26.88 2.26 -10.68
N MET A 397 27.06 0.98 -11.00
CA MET A 397 28.25 0.52 -11.74
C MET A 397 28.33 1.11 -13.14
N ALA A 398 27.23 1.19 -13.86
CA ALA A 398 27.18 1.77 -15.20
C ALA A 398 27.60 3.25 -15.20
N ILE A 399 27.15 4.01 -14.22
CA ILE A 399 27.58 5.42 -13.99
C ILE A 399 29.08 5.49 -13.73
N GLY A 400 29.60 4.63 -12.86
CA GLY A 400 31.05 4.56 -12.59
C GLY A 400 31.87 4.29 -13.85
N VAL A 401 31.43 3.37 -14.69
CA VAL A 401 32.09 3.09 -16.00
C VAL A 401 31.97 4.28 -16.93
N PHE A 402 30.79 4.85 -17.11
CA PHE A 402 30.55 5.93 -18.08
C PHE A 402 31.32 7.19 -17.72
N PHE A 403 31.22 7.68 -16.51
CA PHE A 403 31.91 8.90 -16.08
C PHE A 403 33.38 8.68 -15.74
N GLY A 404 33.79 7.46 -15.38
CA GLY A 404 35.19 7.08 -15.18
C GLY A 404 35.98 6.88 -16.48
N PHE A 405 35.29 6.58 -17.58
CA PHE A 405 35.98 6.27 -18.86
C PHE A 405 36.78 7.42 -19.42
N TYR A 406 36.27 8.66 -19.40
CA TYR A 406 36.97 9.81 -19.93
C TYR A 406 38.27 10.11 -19.16
N PRO A 407 38.30 10.26 -17.83
CA PRO A 407 39.52 10.43 -17.05
C PRO A 407 40.51 9.27 -17.21
N ALA A 408 40.03 8.05 -17.20
CA ALA A 408 40.84 6.86 -17.37
C ALA A 408 41.55 6.83 -18.73
N ASN A 409 40.84 7.23 -19.78
CA ASN A 409 41.43 7.33 -21.13
C ASN A 409 42.48 8.45 -21.24
N LYS A 410 42.24 9.58 -20.55
CA LYS A 410 43.22 10.71 -20.46
C LYS A 410 44.48 10.25 -19.75
N ALA A 411 44.34 9.55 -18.60
CA ALA A 411 45.48 8.98 -17.86
C ALA A 411 46.28 7.98 -18.70
N ALA A 412 45.59 7.10 -19.44
CA ALA A 412 46.23 6.10 -20.29
C ALA A 412 46.98 6.71 -21.49
N LYS A 413 46.65 7.90 -21.92
CA LYS A 413 47.29 8.59 -23.06
C LYS A 413 48.42 9.54 -22.66
N LEU A 414 48.75 9.73 -21.37
CA LEU A 414 49.85 10.58 -20.91
C LEU A 414 51.17 10.13 -21.53
N ASP A 415 51.99 11.08 -21.98
CA ASP A 415 53.37 10.81 -22.44
C ASP A 415 54.25 10.58 -21.21
N PRO A 416 54.98 9.47 -21.11
CA PRO A 416 55.87 9.20 -19.96
C PRO A 416 56.95 10.25 -19.75
N ILE A 417 57.46 10.89 -20.82
CA ILE A 417 58.50 11.90 -20.74
C ILE A 417 57.95 13.20 -20.15
N GLU A 418 56.78 13.63 -20.65
CA GLU A 418 56.11 14.83 -20.13
C GLU A 418 55.62 14.60 -18.70
N ALA A 419 55.11 13.41 -18.40
CA ALA A 419 54.63 13.06 -17.06
C ALA A 419 55.71 13.04 -15.99
N LEU A 420 56.92 12.64 -16.34
CA LEU A 420 58.10 12.68 -15.43
C LEU A 420 58.65 14.07 -15.22
N ARG A 421 58.39 15.00 -16.14
CA ARG A 421 58.81 16.41 -16.11
C ARG A 421 57.85 17.33 -15.38
N TYR A 422 56.69 16.81 -15.02
CA TYR A 422 55.62 17.54 -14.30
C TYR A 422 56.06 17.78 -12.84
N GLU A 423 56.22 19.06 -12.45
CA GLU A 423 56.49 19.50 -11.09
C GLU A 423 55.20 19.56 -10.24
#